data_b3cb84020819e76ef080c2381cd09a28
#
_entry.id   b3cb84020819e76ef080c2381cd09a28
#
_cell.length_a   1.000
_cell.length_b   1.000
_cell.length_c   1.000
_cell.angle_alpha   90.00
_cell.angle_beta   90.00
_cell.angle_gamma   90.00
#
_symmetry.space_group_name_H-M   'P 1'
#
loop_
_entity.id
_entity.type
_entity.pdbx_description
1 polymer ?
#
loop_
_entity_poly.entity_id
_entity_poly.type
_entity_poly.pdbx_seq_one_letter_code
_entity_poly.pdbx_strand_id
1 'polypeptide(L)'
;MSNPRKRITILLAEDAIADQSLMKQALKRSRLLNNLYIVTNGEELLNYLHHRHQYSDIATSPRPDLILVDWHLPKIDGPEVIQAIKTDPSLRRIPIVVLTSSSSEQDIRRSYEVGASSYFIKPMTFDSLVEAVNTLGEYWFHIVELPPANDNA
;
A
#
# COMPACT_ATOMS: atom_id res chain seq x y z
N MET A 1 -28.81 -3.64 -9.70
CA MET A 1 -28.03 -2.57 -10.32
C MET A 1 -26.64 -2.55 -9.75
N SER A 2 -25.64 -2.78 -10.58
CA SER A 2 -24.26 -2.78 -10.11
C SER A 2 -23.77 -1.35 -9.96
N ASN A 3 -23.10 -1.06 -8.85
CA ASN A 3 -22.43 0.22 -8.67
C ASN A 3 -21.25 0.32 -9.63
N PRO A 4 -21.01 1.48 -10.23
CA PRO A 4 -19.80 1.66 -11.01
C PRO A 4 -18.58 1.41 -10.12
N ARG A 5 -17.59 0.76 -10.69
CA ARG A 5 -16.34 0.49 -9.97
C ARG A 5 -15.67 1.82 -9.61
N LYS A 6 -15.40 2.00 -8.35
CA LYS A 6 -14.65 3.15 -7.88
C LYS A 6 -13.19 3.00 -8.21
N ARG A 7 -12.58 4.11 -8.62
CA ARG A 7 -11.13 4.17 -8.71
C ARG A 7 -10.56 4.31 -7.31
N ILE A 8 -9.62 3.48 -6.95
CA ILE A 8 -9.01 3.50 -5.62
C ILE A 8 -7.66 4.19 -5.66
N THR A 9 -7.30 4.80 -4.55
CA THR A 9 -5.99 5.43 -4.39
C THR A 9 -5.06 4.46 -3.68
N ILE A 10 -3.95 4.13 -4.34
CA ILE A 10 -2.93 3.25 -3.79
C ILE A 10 -1.64 4.05 -3.59
N LEU A 11 -1.06 3.94 -2.41
CA LEU A 11 0.24 4.52 -2.11
C LEU A 11 1.25 3.38 -1.96
N LEU A 12 2.27 3.39 -2.81
CA LEU A 12 3.35 2.40 -2.80
C LEU A 12 4.61 3.02 -2.23
N ALA A 13 5.17 2.39 -1.20
CA ALA A 13 6.48 2.73 -0.66
C ALA A 13 7.49 1.70 -1.13
N GLU A 14 8.36 2.10 -2.05
CA GLU A 14 9.34 1.23 -2.70
C GLU A 14 10.52 2.06 -3.18
N ASP A 15 11.73 1.69 -2.77
CA ASP A 15 12.93 2.46 -3.13
C ASP A 15 13.55 2.03 -4.47
N ALA A 16 13.34 0.80 -4.92
CA ALA A 16 13.93 0.30 -6.16
C ALA A 16 13.11 0.75 -7.36
N ILE A 17 13.74 1.52 -8.24
CA ILE A 17 13.07 2.07 -9.43
C ILE A 17 12.51 0.95 -10.32
N ALA A 18 13.25 -0.15 -10.47
CA ALA A 18 12.80 -1.29 -11.26
C ALA A 18 11.51 -1.89 -10.69
N ASP A 19 11.43 -2.05 -9.38
CA ASP A 19 10.25 -2.59 -8.72
C ASP A 19 9.07 -1.62 -8.76
N GLN A 20 9.33 -0.32 -8.65
CA GLN A 20 8.30 0.71 -8.84
C GLN A 20 7.69 0.61 -10.24
N SER A 21 8.54 0.48 -11.25
CA SER A 21 8.11 0.40 -12.64
C SER A 21 7.28 -0.85 -12.89
N LEU A 22 7.71 -2.00 -12.37
CA LEU A 22 6.97 -3.25 -12.52
C LEU A 22 5.60 -3.17 -11.86
N MET A 23 5.51 -2.64 -10.65
CA MET A 23 4.23 -2.50 -9.95
C MET A 23 3.32 -1.52 -10.68
N LYS A 24 3.87 -0.42 -11.17
CA LYS A 24 3.12 0.56 -11.93
C LYS A 24 2.49 -0.07 -13.18
N GLN A 25 3.27 -0.87 -13.91
CA GLN A 25 2.78 -1.56 -15.09
C GLN A 25 1.76 -2.65 -14.73
N ALA A 26 2.01 -3.40 -13.66
CA ALA A 26 1.09 -4.43 -13.21
C ALA A 26 -0.27 -3.86 -12.82
N LEU A 27 -0.27 -2.76 -12.07
CA LEU A 27 -1.51 -2.08 -11.68
C LEU A 27 -2.24 -1.51 -12.88
N LYS A 28 -1.51 -0.95 -13.84
CA LYS A 28 -2.09 -0.41 -15.07
C LYS A 28 -2.74 -1.52 -15.90
N ARG A 29 -2.13 -2.70 -15.93
CA ARG A 29 -2.63 -3.85 -16.70
C ARG A 29 -3.73 -4.61 -15.99
N SER A 30 -3.86 -4.43 -14.68
CA SER A 30 -4.84 -5.14 -13.88
C SER A 30 -6.26 -4.65 -14.17
N ARG A 31 -7.24 -5.44 -13.73
CA ARG A 31 -8.66 -5.06 -13.82
C ARG A 31 -9.06 -4.05 -12.75
N LEU A 32 -8.16 -3.74 -11.83
CA LEU A 32 -8.42 -2.82 -10.73
C LEU A 32 -8.27 -1.38 -11.21
N LEU A 33 -9.34 -0.59 -11.08
CA LEU A 33 -9.26 0.83 -11.37
C LEU A 33 -8.54 1.53 -10.22
N ASN A 34 -7.41 2.17 -10.53
CA ASN A 34 -6.58 2.73 -9.47
C ASN A 34 -5.84 3.98 -9.91
N ASN A 35 -5.52 4.81 -8.93
CA ASN A 35 -4.55 5.88 -9.05
C ASN A 35 -3.38 5.52 -8.14
N LEU A 36 -2.18 5.43 -8.69
CA LEU A 36 -0.98 5.03 -7.98
C LEU A 36 -0.12 6.23 -7.66
N TYR A 37 0.27 6.34 -6.40
CA TYR A 37 1.24 7.31 -5.90
C TYR A 37 2.41 6.54 -5.32
N ILE A 38 3.63 7.04 -5.50
CA ILE A 38 4.85 6.32 -5.11
C ILE A 38 5.71 7.23 -4.23
N VAL A 39 6.19 6.67 -3.12
CA VAL A 39 7.22 7.26 -2.27
C VAL A 39 8.39 6.28 -2.17
N THR A 40 9.58 6.77 -1.89
CA THR A 40 10.81 5.99 -2.04
C THR A 40 11.42 5.53 -0.72
N ASN A 41 10.92 6.00 0.41
CA ASN A 41 11.44 5.62 1.72
C ASN A 41 10.39 5.83 2.80
N GLY A 42 10.69 5.35 4.01
CA GLY A 42 9.75 5.43 5.12
C GLY A 42 9.47 6.84 5.60
N GLU A 43 10.47 7.71 5.54
CA GLU A 43 10.27 9.11 5.91
C GLU A 43 9.29 9.81 4.96
N GLU A 44 9.46 9.62 3.67
CA GLU A 44 8.52 10.16 2.67
C GLU A 44 7.12 9.59 2.82
N LEU A 45 7.02 8.30 3.17
CA LEU A 45 5.72 7.69 3.42
C LEU A 45 4.97 8.43 4.54
N LEU A 46 5.63 8.67 5.64
CA LEU A 46 5.01 9.40 6.75
C LEU A 46 4.72 10.85 6.38
N ASN A 47 5.64 11.51 5.66
CA ASN A 47 5.41 12.87 5.20
C ASN A 47 4.18 12.96 4.27
N TYR A 48 4.03 12.00 3.38
CA TYR A 48 2.85 11.94 2.50
C TYR A 48 1.57 11.82 3.33
N LEU A 49 1.54 10.87 4.25
CA LEU A 49 0.34 10.59 5.04
C LEU A 49 -0.04 11.74 5.96
N HIS A 50 0.95 12.48 6.46
CA HIS A 50 0.73 13.65 7.31
C HIS A 50 0.64 14.95 6.53
N HIS A 51 0.70 14.91 5.22
CA HIS A 51 0.63 16.08 4.33
C HIS A 51 1.69 17.12 4.67
N ARG A 52 2.93 16.67 4.82
CA ARG A 52 4.08 17.54 5.11
C ARG A 52 4.88 17.81 3.85
N HIS A 53 5.57 18.94 3.83
CA HIS A 53 6.52 19.34 2.76
C HIS A 53 5.85 19.29 1.38
N GLN A 54 6.43 18.58 0.42
CA GLN A 54 5.86 18.49 -0.94
C GLN A 54 4.52 17.79 -1.01
N TYR A 55 4.06 17.17 0.06
CA TYR A 55 2.79 16.46 0.12
C TYR A 55 1.68 17.26 0.81
N SER A 56 1.88 18.56 0.98
CA SER A 56 0.92 19.40 1.70
C SER A 56 -0.40 19.62 0.96
N ASP A 57 -0.41 19.45 -0.37
CA ASP A 57 -1.62 19.61 -1.17
C ASP A 57 -2.36 18.28 -1.27
N ILE A 58 -3.53 18.20 -0.65
CA ILE A 58 -4.37 16.99 -0.67
C ILE A 58 -4.82 16.64 -2.09
N ALA A 59 -4.98 17.62 -2.97
CA ALA A 59 -5.39 17.35 -4.35
C ALA A 59 -4.34 16.54 -5.12
N THR A 60 -3.06 16.76 -4.83
CA THR A 60 -1.97 16.03 -5.47
C THR A 60 -1.42 14.89 -4.61
N SER A 61 -1.81 14.84 -3.35
CA SER A 61 -1.39 13.78 -2.39
C SER A 61 -2.60 13.31 -1.60
N PRO A 62 -3.57 12.66 -2.26
CA PRO A 62 -4.81 12.27 -1.59
C PRO A 62 -4.56 11.12 -0.61
N ARG A 63 -5.43 11.03 0.40
CA ARG A 63 -5.37 9.93 1.37
C ARG A 63 -5.53 8.59 0.64
N PRO A 64 -4.63 7.64 0.84
CA PRO A 64 -4.75 6.35 0.17
C PRO A 64 -5.86 5.49 0.77
N ASP A 65 -6.46 4.66 -0.08
CA ASP A 65 -7.36 3.60 0.33
C ASP A 65 -6.59 2.33 0.73
N LEU A 66 -5.39 2.18 0.23
CA LEU A 66 -4.53 1.03 0.47
C LEU A 66 -3.07 1.48 0.40
N ILE A 67 -2.26 0.99 1.33
CA ILE A 67 -0.82 1.22 1.32
C ILE A 67 -0.11 -0.09 1.02
N LEU A 68 0.75 -0.08 0.01
CA LEU A 68 1.66 -1.18 -0.31
C LEU A 68 3.05 -0.76 0.15
N VAL A 69 3.65 -1.55 1.02
CA VAL A 69 4.93 -1.20 1.65
C VAL A 69 5.94 -2.31 1.43
N ASP A 70 7.11 -1.97 0.89
CA ASP A 70 8.23 -2.92 0.93
C ASP A 70 8.70 -3.04 2.37
N TRP A 71 8.99 -4.28 2.79
CA TRP A 71 9.46 -4.56 4.15
C TRP A 71 10.78 -3.88 4.47
N HIS A 72 11.66 -3.77 3.49
CA HIS A 72 12.97 -3.13 3.64
C HIS A 72 12.99 -1.78 2.93
N LEU A 73 12.88 -0.71 3.70
CA LEU A 73 12.90 0.66 3.19
C LEU A 73 14.09 1.43 3.77
N PRO A 74 14.66 2.36 2.99
CA PRO A 74 15.65 3.28 3.54
C PRO A 74 15.04 4.27 4.53
N LYS A 75 15.88 4.87 5.34
CA LYS A 75 15.59 5.91 6.34
C LYS A 75 14.77 5.37 7.50
N ILE A 76 13.50 5.06 7.29
CA ILE A 76 12.66 4.41 8.29
C ILE A 76 12.22 3.08 7.70
N ASP A 77 12.60 1.99 8.33
CA ASP A 77 12.33 0.66 7.81
C ASP A 77 10.85 0.28 7.89
N GLY A 78 10.46 -0.72 7.11
CA GLY A 78 9.09 -1.18 7.00
C GLY A 78 8.38 -1.42 8.34
N PRO A 79 8.95 -2.23 9.25
CA PRO A 79 8.31 -2.46 10.55
C PRO A 79 8.06 -1.19 11.35
N GLU A 80 9.04 -0.29 11.37
CA GLU A 80 8.90 0.97 12.11
C GLU A 80 7.83 1.87 11.53
N VAL A 81 7.79 2.00 10.20
CA VAL A 81 6.82 2.87 9.55
C VAL A 81 5.40 2.31 9.71
N ILE A 82 5.23 1.00 9.60
CA ILE A 82 3.93 0.36 9.80
C ILE A 82 3.45 0.59 11.22
N GLN A 83 4.33 0.42 12.20
CA GLN A 83 3.97 0.66 13.60
C GLN A 83 3.56 2.12 13.83
N ALA A 84 4.27 3.05 13.24
CA ALA A 84 3.94 4.48 13.33
C ALA A 84 2.54 4.76 12.76
N ILE A 85 2.20 4.15 11.63
CA ILE A 85 0.88 4.31 11.02
C ILE A 85 -0.20 3.68 11.90
N LYS A 86 0.03 2.47 12.39
CA LYS A 86 -0.98 1.73 13.15
C LYS A 86 -1.21 2.25 14.56
N THR A 87 -0.29 3.04 15.10
CA THR A 87 -0.49 3.70 16.38
C THR A 87 -1.05 5.11 16.25
N ASP A 88 -1.20 5.62 15.03
CA ASP A 88 -1.75 6.94 14.76
C ASP A 88 -3.27 6.84 14.57
N PRO A 89 -4.07 7.49 15.43
CA PRO A 89 -5.53 7.39 15.31
C PRO A 89 -6.10 7.86 13.98
N SER A 90 -5.42 8.77 13.28
CA SER A 90 -5.89 9.29 12.00
C SER A 90 -5.52 8.40 10.82
N LEU A 91 -4.56 7.48 10.99
CA LEU A 91 -4.02 6.66 9.91
C LEU A 91 -4.26 5.16 10.09
N ARG A 92 -4.50 4.71 11.31
CA ARG A 92 -4.52 3.28 11.64
C ARG A 92 -5.56 2.45 10.87
N ARG A 93 -6.57 3.10 10.31
CA ARG A 93 -7.63 2.40 9.56
C ARG A 93 -7.25 2.08 8.13
N ILE A 94 -6.18 2.69 7.61
CA ILE A 94 -5.75 2.41 6.25
C ILE A 94 -5.13 1.01 6.22
N PRO A 95 -5.65 0.09 5.39
CA PRO A 95 -5.04 -1.24 5.28
C PRO A 95 -3.64 -1.16 4.68
N ILE A 96 -2.75 -1.97 5.22
CA ILE A 96 -1.35 -2.04 4.78
C ILE A 96 -1.05 -3.46 4.33
N VAL A 97 -0.56 -3.59 3.11
CA VAL A 97 -0.08 -4.84 2.55
C VAL A 97 1.43 -4.74 2.40
N VAL A 98 2.15 -5.67 3.02
CA VAL A 98 3.60 -5.75 2.87
C VAL A 98 3.93 -6.52 1.61
N LEU A 99 4.77 -5.93 0.75
CA LEU A 99 5.29 -6.54 -0.47
C LEU A 99 6.79 -6.68 -0.33
N THR A 100 7.30 -7.92 -0.41
CA THR A 100 8.73 -8.13 -0.25
C THR A 100 9.16 -9.44 -0.89
N SER A 101 10.45 -9.54 -1.22
CA SER A 101 11.02 -10.79 -1.68
C SER A 101 11.34 -11.77 -0.55
N SER A 102 11.22 -11.33 0.71
CA SER A 102 11.51 -12.18 1.86
C SER A 102 10.40 -13.17 2.13
N SER A 103 10.74 -14.45 2.27
CA SER A 103 9.83 -15.50 2.72
C SER A 103 10.14 -15.96 4.14
N SER A 104 10.93 -15.19 4.89
CA SER A 104 11.30 -15.52 6.27
C SER A 104 10.08 -15.52 7.18
N GLU A 105 9.91 -16.61 7.94
CA GLU A 105 8.82 -16.70 8.92
C GLU A 105 8.90 -15.59 9.95
N GLN A 106 10.12 -15.18 10.31
CA GLN A 106 10.33 -14.11 11.26
C GLN A 106 9.82 -12.79 10.73
N ASP A 107 10.10 -12.48 9.45
CA ASP A 107 9.61 -11.26 8.82
C ASP A 107 8.09 -11.29 8.68
N ILE A 108 7.53 -12.43 8.28
CA ILE A 108 6.08 -12.59 8.16
C ILE A 108 5.41 -12.35 9.51
N ARG A 109 5.91 -13.00 10.56
CA ARG A 109 5.37 -12.85 11.91
C ARG A 109 5.46 -11.40 12.39
N ARG A 110 6.63 -10.78 12.18
CA ARG A 110 6.87 -9.41 12.60
C ARG A 110 5.92 -8.44 11.88
N SER A 111 5.65 -8.68 10.58
CA SER A 111 4.76 -7.80 9.82
C SER A 111 3.36 -7.78 10.42
N TYR A 112 2.83 -8.93 10.82
CA TYR A 112 1.52 -8.99 11.44
C TYR A 112 1.53 -8.42 12.86
N GLU A 113 2.60 -8.60 13.59
CA GLU A 113 2.73 -8.02 14.93
C GLU A 113 2.67 -6.49 14.91
N VAL A 114 3.27 -5.86 13.90
CA VAL A 114 3.24 -4.40 13.80
C VAL A 114 1.96 -3.86 13.15
N GLY A 115 1.08 -4.74 12.67
CA GLY A 115 -0.25 -4.35 12.22
C GLY A 115 -0.50 -4.42 10.73
N ALA A 116 0.34 -5.13 9.96
CA ALA A 116 0.06 -5.33 8.53
C ALA A 116 -1.22 -6.16 8.36
N SER A 117 -2.01 -5.83 7.35
CA SER A 117 -3.22 -6.57 6.99
C SER A 117 -2.88 -7.86 6.23
N SER A 118 -1.87 -7.82 5.39
CA SER A 118 -1.43 -8.96 4.59
C SER A 118 0.05 -8.86 4.29
N TYR A 119 0.67 -10.00 4.07
CA TYR A 119 2.08 -10.11 3.70
C TYR A 119 2.15 -10.83 2.36
N PHE A 120 2.71 -10.17 1.38
CA PHE A 120 2.74 -10.64 0.00
C PHE A 120 4.20 -10.84 -0.44
N ILE A 121 4.53 -12.07 -0.81
CA ILE A 121 5.86 -12.34 -1.36
C ILE A 121 5.82 -11.96 -2.84
N LYS A 122 6.75 -11.09 -3.28
CA LYS A 122 6.79 -10.60 -4.66
C LYS A 122 6.90 -11.78 -5.63
N PRO A 123 5.97 -11.90 -6.59
CA PRO A 123 6.07 -12.95 -7.60
C PRO A 123 7.29 -12.77 -8.51
N MET A 124 7.80 -13.87 -9.04
CA MET A 124 9.01 -13.84 -9.87
C MET A 124 8.77 -13.41 -11.31
N THR A 125 7.53 -13.48 -11.79
CA THR A 125 7.19 -13.10 -13.16
C THR A 125 6.21 -11.94 -13.18
N PHE A 126 6.25 -11.17 -14.26
CA PHE A 126 5.32 -10.05 -14.44
C PHE A 126 3.86 -10.54 -14.50
N ASP A 127 3.61 -11.62 -15.22
CA ASP A 127 2.24 -12.15 -15.32
C ASP A 127 1.70 -12.59 -13.96
N SER A 128 2.52 -13.21 -13.14
CA SER A 128 2.14 -13.59 -11.79
C SER A 128 1.88 -12.36 -10.92
N LEU A 129 2.64 -11.30 -11.11
CA LEU A 129 2.41 -10.05 -10.40
C LEU A 129 1.07 -9.42 -10.78
N VAL A 130 0.74 -9.42 -12.08
CA VAL A 130 -0.58 -8.92 -12.54
C VAL A 130 -1.71 -9.73 -11.92
N GLU A 131 -1.58 -11.06 -11.89
CA GLU A 131 -2.59 -11.91 -11.27
C GLU A 131 -2.72 -11.66 -9.77
N ALA A 132 -1.60 -11.47 -9.08
CA ALA A 132 -1.60 -11.15 -7.67
C ALA A 132 -2.32 -9.83 -7.39
N VAL A 133 -2.07 -8.83 -8.23
CA VAL A 133 -2.75 -7.53 -8.12
C VAL A 133 -4.25 -7.68 -8.38
N ASN A 134 -4.64 -8.46 -9.37
CA ASN A 134 -6.06 -8.72 -9.63
C ASN A 134 -6.74 -9.40 -8.44
N THR A 135 -6.10 -10.40 -7.86
CA THR A 135 -6.61 -11.10 -6.68
C THR A 135 -6.75 -10.17 -5.49
N LEU A 136 -5.73 -9.35 -5.25
CA LEU A 136 -5.74 -8.36 -4.20
C LEU A 136 -6.90 -7.38 -4.38
N GLY A 137 -7.09 -6.90 -5.61
CA GLY A 137 -8.17 -5.98 -5.94
C GLY A 137 -9.53 -6.59 -5.72
N GLU A 138 -9.73 -7.84 -6.12
CA GLU A 138 -11.00 -8.54 -5.91
C GLU A 138 -11.28 -8.69 -4.42
N TYR A 139 -10.29 -9.13 -3.65
CA TYR A 139 -10.46 -9.33 -2.21
C TYR A 139 -10.81 -8.02 -1.49
N TRP A 140 -10.00 -6.97 -1.71
CA TRP A 140 -10.13 -5.74 -0.94
C TRP A 140 -11.27 -4.84 -1.38
N PHE A 141 -11.68 -4.92 -2.66
CA PHE A 141 -12.60 -3.94 -3.21
C PHE A 141 -13.89 -4.52 -3.79
N HIS A 142 -13.98 -5.85 -3.88
CA HIS A 142 -15.17 -6.53 -4.39
C HIS A 142 -15.81 -7.44 -3.35
N ILE A 143 -15.02 -7.94 -2.41
CA ILE A 143 -15.48 -8.90 -1.40
C ILE A 143 -15.53 -8.25 -0.01
N VAL A 144 -14.51 -7.47 0.32
CA VAL A 144 -14.34 -6.89 1.66
C VAL A 144 -14.72 -5.41 1.64
N GLU A 145 -15.51 -4.98 2.62
CA GLU A 145 -15.77 -3.57 2.84
C GLU A 145 -14.54 -2.91 3.46
N LEU A 146 -14.08 -1.83 2.85
CA LEU A 146 -12.98 -1.06 3.41
C LEU A 146 -13.48 -0.14 4.52
N PRO A 147 -12.62 0.17 5.52
CA PRO A 147 -12.99 1.16 6.52
C PRO A 147 -13.25 2.52 5.88
N PRO A 148 -14.19 3.33 6.41
CA PRO A 148 -14.37 4.68 5.91
C PRO A 148 -13.09 5.51 6.10
N ALA A 149 -12.81 6.38 5.14
CA ALA A 149 -11.60 7.21 5.16
C ALA A 149 -11.62 8.26 6.26
N ASN A 150 -12.82 8.59 6.77
CA ASN A 150 -13.02 9.66 7.74
C ASN A 150 -13.68 9.11 9.00
N ASP A 151 -13.05 9.35 10.15
CA ASP A 151 -13.57 8.94 11.46
C ASP A 151 -14.78 9.73 11.89
N ASN A 152 -15.00 10.89 11.31
CA ASN A 152 -16.08 11.79 11.69
C ASN A 152 -17.38 11.50 10.95
N ALA A 153 -17.38 10.46 10.19
CA ALA A 153 -18.59 10.07 9.49
C ALA A 153 -19.68 9.63 10.46
#